data_38a0da8a917e9296e64e33f0644112cd
#
_entry.id   38a0da8a917e9296e64e33f0644112cd
#
_cell.length_a   1.000
_cell.length_b   1.000
_cell.length_c   1.000
_cell.angle_alpha   90.00
_cell.angle_beta   90.00
_cell.angle_gamma   90.00
#
_symmetry.space_group_name_H-M   'P 1'
#
loop_
_entity.id
_entity.type
_entity.pdbx_description
1 polymer ?
#
loop_
_entity_poly.entity_id
_entity_poly.type
_entity_poly.pdbx_seq_one_letter_code
_entity_poly.pdbx_strand_id
1 'polypeptide(L)'
;MDKTTFQITQDIYGRPNVASHQHWKGDFNLSHSGDWIVLALTTNGRVGIDVEEIKPVNKDIMHFALSKQEFHMALHQPLHVFYELWTLKEALFKTGLFPHLSPHLLDTIDIKKTRADLSTQLHYLDQRHPVTICWNNGSTHVKITTLNKHQLLQ
;
A
#
# COMPACT_ATOMS: atom_id res chain seq x y z
N MET A 1 18.30 9.46 26.05
CA MET A 1 17.18 8.74 25.42
C MET A 1 17.72 7.41 24.98
N ASP A 2 17.30 6.32 25.61
CA ASP A 2 17.65 4.98 25.15
C ASP A 2 17.08 4.76 23.76
N LYS A 3 17.93 4.56 22.77
CA LYS A 3 17.51 4.17 21.43
C LYS A 3 17.00 2.75 21.51
N THR A 4 15.69 2.57 21.55
CA THR A 4 15.10 1.23 21.44
C THR A 4 15.40 0.72 20.04
N THR A 5 16.25 -0.30 19.95
CA THR A 5 16.59 -0.93 18.68
C THR A 5 15.52 -1.98 18.35
N PHE A 6 14.76 -1.78 17.30
CA PHE A 6 13.85 -2.80 16.78
C PHE A 6 14.61 -3.78 15.89
N GLN A 7 14.41 -5.04 16.11
CA GLN A 7 14.87 -6.08 15.20
C GLN A 7 13.79 -6.34 14.16
N ILE A 8 14.15 -6.13 12.90
CA ILE A 8 13.26 -6.39 11.76
C ILE A 8 13.54 -7.79 11.23
N THR A 9 12.48 -8.55 11.04
CA THR A 9 12.49 -9.88 10.42
C THR A 9 11.57 -9.87 9.20
N GLN A 10 11.54 -10.94 8.45
CA GLN A 10 10.59 -11.14 7.35
C GLN A 10 9.73 -12.36 7.62
N ASP A 11 8.47 -12.31 7.24
CA ASP A 11 7.59 -13.47 7.22
C ASP A 11 7.89 -14.38 6.01
N ILE A 12 7.15 -15.47 5.90
CA ILE A 12 7.32 -16.47 4.82
C ILE A 12 7.06 -15.89 3.41
N TYR A 13 6.42 -14.73 3.32
CA TYR A 13 6.13 -14.03 2.07
C TYR A 13 7.10 -12.86 1.81
N GLY A 14 8.14 -12.72 2.66
CA GLY A 14 9.11 -11.63 2.56
C GLY A 14 8.64 -10.28 3.12
N ARG A 15 7.47 -10.22 3.75
CA ARG A 15 6.95 -9.00 4.36
C ARG A 15 7.74 -8.67 5.63
N PRO A 16 8.30 -7.45 5.74
CA PRO A 16 9.02 -7.06 6.94
C PRO A 16 8.06 -6.89 8.12
N ASN A 17 8.52 -7.30 9.31
CA ASN A 17 7.82 -7.13 10.57
C ASN A 17 8.82 -6.95 11.74
N VAL A 18 8.33 -6.48 12.87
CA VAL A 18 9.12 -6.43 14.11
C VAL A 18 9.17 -7.82 14.72
N ALA A 19 10.38 -8.25 15.15
CA ALA A 19 10.56 -9.58 15.74
C ALA A 19 9.61 -9.83 16.91
N SER A 20 9.05 -11.03 16.97
CA SER A 20 7.96 -11.41 17.89
C SER A 20 8.29 -11.28 19.38
N HIS A 21 9.59 -11.32 19.75
CA HIS A 21 10.02 -11.13 21.13
C HIS A 21 9.97 -9.67 21.59
N GLN A 22 9.73 -8.72 20.68
CA GLN A 22 9.59 -7.31 20.99
C GLN A 22 8.10 -6.97 21.21
N HIS A 23 7.78 -6.30 22.30
CA HIS A 23 6.40 -6.06 22.75
C HIS A 23 5.62 -5.02 21.93
N TRP A 24 6.16 -4.54 20.79
CA TRP A 24 5.43 -3.66 19.90
C TRP A 24 4.32 -4.42 19.15
N LYS A 25 3.08 -3.98 19.32
CA LYS A 25 1.89 -4.62 18.71
C LYS A 25 1.44 -3.94 17.41
N GLY A 26 2.17 -2.94 16.99
CA GLY A 26 1.87 -2.24 15.74
C GLY A 26 2.24 -3.05 14.50
N ASP A 27 1.98 -2.46 13.37
CA ASP A 27 2.34 -2.98 12.06
C ASP A 27 2.93 -1.88 11.19
N PHE A 28 3.78 -2.24 10.23
CA PHE A 28 4.31 -1.30 9.26
C PHE A 28 4.47 -1.95 7.90
N ASN A 29 4.48 -1.10 6.88
CA ASN A 29 4.73 -1.53 5.52
C ASN A 29 5.47 -0.44 4.74
N LEU A 30 6.25 -0.84 3.75
CA LEU A 30 7.09 0.01 2.93
C LEU A 30 6.79 -0.19 1.45
N SER A 31 6.93 0.88 0.68
CA SER A 31 7.00 0.82 -0.79
C SER A 31 7.95 1.90 -1.30
N HIS A 32 8.43 1.74 -2.54
CA HIS A 32 9.24 2.75 -3.20
C HIS A 32 8.98 2.75 -4.70
N SER A 33 9.04 3.92 -5.31
CA SER A 33 8.98 4.09 -6.77
C SER A 33 9.67 5.41 -7.15
N GLY A 34 10.55 5.36 -8.16
CA GLY A 34 11.38 6.51 -8.48
C GLY A 34 12.22 6.97 -7.29
N ASP A 35 12.16 8.24 -6.98
CA ASP A 35 12.89 8.86 -5.85
C ASP A 35 12.12 8.82 -4.52
N TRP A 36 10.92 8.22 -4.52
CA TRP A 36 10.08 8.16 -3.34
C TRP A 36 10.21 6.84 -2.58
N ILE A 37 10.33 6.96 -1.27
CA ILE A 37 10.16 5.87 -0.31
C ILE A 37 9.00 6.26 0.60
N VAL A 38 8.03 5.37 0.74
CA VAL A 38 6.86 5.57 1.60
C VAL A 38 6.83 4.50 2.69
N LEU A 39 6.52 4.94 3.91
CA LEU A 39 6.38 4.10 5.09
C LEU A 39 5.01 4.35 5.72
N ALA A 40 4.25 3.30 5.94
CA ALA A 40 3.03 3.34 6.73
C ALA A 40 3.25 2.62 8.06
N LEU A 41 2.71 3.20 9.13
CA LEU A 41 2.76 2.69 10.49
C LEU A 41 1.35 2.68 11.09
N THR A 42 1.01 1.62 11.82
CA THR A 42 -0.19 1.58 12.66
C THR A 42 0.13 0.99 14.03
N THR A 43 -0.57 1.43 15.05
CA THR A 43 -0.44 0.87 16.39
C THR A 43 -1.39 -0.30 16.63
N ASN A 44 -2.32 -0.53 15.72
CA ASN A 44 -3.31 -1.60 15.81
C ASN A 44 -3.71 -2.09 14.42
N GLY A 45 -3.90 -3.41 14.28
CA GLY A 45 -4.28 -4.03 13.02
C GLY A 45 -3.14 -4.18 12.03
N ARG A 46 -3.50 -4.26 10.76
CA ARG A 46 -2.56 -4.45 9.63
C ARG A 46 -2.58 -3.22 8.73
N VAL A 47 -1.44 -2.92 8.12
CA VAL A 47 -1.31 -1.82 7.17
C VAL A 47 -0.55 -2.28 5.91
N GLY A 48 -0.99 -1.79 4.77
CA GLY A 48 -0.27 -1.93 3.50
C GLY A 48 -0.19 -0.59 2.82
N ILE A 49 0.91 -0.32 2.13
CA ILE A 49 1.13 0.91 1.37
C ILE A 49 1.81 0.58 0.05
N ASP A 50 1.37 1.26 -1.00
CA ASP A 50 2.04 1.19 -2.28
C ASP A 50 2.13 2.56 -2.95
N VAL A 51 3.24 2.79 -3.65
CA VAL A 51 3.52 3.96 -4.47
C VAL A 51 4.01 3.52 -5.84
N GLU A 52 3.50 4.15 -6.88
CA GLU A 52 3.93 3.88 -8.25
C GLU A 52 4.20 5.18 -9.01
N GLU A 53 5.12 5.13 -9.95
CA GLU A 53 5.33 6.22 -10.91
C GLU A 53 4.46 5.99 -12.15
N ILE A 54 3.59 6.94 -12.49
CA ILE A 54 2.75 6.89 -13.69
C ILE A 54 3.65 6.91 -14.94
N LYS A 55 3.65 5.81 -15.68
CA LYS A 55 4.38 5.59 -16.94
C LYS A 55 3.46 5.01 -18.00
N PRO A 56 3.76 5.13 -19.29
CA PRO A 56 3.01 4.43 -20.31
C PRO A 56 2.90 2.93 -20.03
N VAL A 57 1.70 2.40 -20.09
CA VAL A 57 1.41 0.98 -19.91
C VAL A 57 0.58 0.49 -21.10
N ASN A 58 0.85 -0.71 -21.59
CA ASN A 58 0.07 -1.28 -22.69
C ASN A 58 -1.24 -1.88 -22.19
N LYS A 59 -2.19 -2.07 -23.11
CA LYS A 59 -3.52 -2.58 -22.79
C LYS A 59 -3.50 -4.02 -22.24
N ASP A 60 -2.55 -4.84 -22.66
CA ASP A 60 -2.48 -6.24 -22.20
C ASP A 60 -2.12 -6.31 -20.72
N ILE A 61 -1.20 -5.44 -20.26
CA ILE A 61 -0.88 -5.30 -18.84
C ILE A 61 -2.10 -4.81 -18.07
N MET A 62 -2.83 -3.83 -18.60
CA MET A 62 -4.06 -3.34 -17.95
C MET A 62 -5.12 -4.45 -17.86
N HIS A 63 -5.32 -5.22 -18.91
CA HIS A 63 -6.24 -6.37 -18.91
C HIS A 63 -5.82 -7.47 -17.93
N PHE A 64 -4.54 -7.73 -17.79
CA PHE A 64 -4.03 -8.70 -16.83
C PHE A 64 -4.21 -8.21 -15.37
N ALA A 65 -3.94 -6.94 -15.12
CA ALA A 65 -3.89 -6.38 -13.77
C ALA A 65 -5.28 -6.04 -13.20
N LEU A 66 -6.25 -5.72 -14.05
CA LEU A 66 -7.55 -5.21 -13.67
C LEU A 66 -8.68 -6.22 -13.93
N SER A 67 -9.68 -6.26 -13.05
CA SER A 67 -10.93 -6.96 -13.34
C SER A 67 -11.66 -6.26 -14.49
N LYS A 68 -12.64 -6.94 -15.08
CA LYS A 68 -13.43 -6.38 -16.20
C LYS A 68 -14.09 -5.05 -15.83
N GLN A 69 -14.60 -4.92 -14.61
CA GLN A 69 -15.24 -3.70 -14.13
C GLN A 69 -14.22 -2.58 -13.91
N GLU A 70 -13.09 -2.90 -13.29
CA GLU A 70 -11.99 -1.95 -13.06
C GLU A 70 -11.40 -1.45 -14.39
N PHE A 71 -11.26 -2.34 -15.38
CA PHE A 71 -10.82 -1.96 -16.72
C PHE A 71 -11.76 -0.96 -17.37
N HIS A 72 -13.08 -1.17 -17.25
CA HIS A 72 -14.07 -0.20 -17.71
C HIS A 72 -13.94 1.16 -17.04
N MET A 73 -13.62 1.22 -15.74
CA MET A 73 -13.38 2.49 -15.05
C MET A 73 -12.15 3.23 -15.60
N ALA A 74 -11.14 2.50 -16.04
CA ALA A 74 -9.90 3.08 -16.57
C ALA A 74 -10.01 3.63 -18.00
N LEU A 75 -11.11 3.39 -18.74
CA LEU A 75 -11.20 3.73 -20.17
C LEU A 75 -11.08 5.23 -20.48
N HIS A 76 -11.55 6.12 -19.59
CA HIS A 76 -11.56 7.57 -19.83
C HIS A 76 -10.26 8.29 -19.43
N GLN A 77 -9.56 7.79 -18.43
CA GLN A 77 -8.25 8.27 -17.95
C GLN A 77 -7.34 7.09 -17.68
N PRO A 78 -6.92 6.38 -18.74
CA PRO A 78 -6.40 5.04 -18.58
C PRO A 78 -5.16 4.95 -17.70
N LEU A 79 -4.23 5.90 -17.77
CA LEU A 79 -3.01 5.82 -16.95
C LEU A 79 -3.26 6.15 -15.49
N HIS A 80 -3.94 7.24 -15.18
CA HIS A 80 -4.18 7.63 -13.79
C HIS A 80 -5.03 6.59 -13.06
N VAL A 81 -6.18 6.24 -13.62
CA VAL A 81 -7.09 5.26 -13.01
C VAL A 81 -6.45 3.88 -12.91
N PHE A 82 -5.65 3.48 -13.91
CA PHE A 82 -4.88 2.23 -13.83
C PHE A 82 -3.96 2.22 -12.60
N TYR A 83 -3.13 3.25 -12.42
CA TYR A 83 -2.18 3.30 -11.32
C TYR A 83 -2.84 3.51 -9.96
N GLU A 84 -3.96 4.21 -9.88
CA GLU A 84 -4.77 4.31 -8.66
C GLU A 84 -5.33 2.94 -8.25
N LEU A 85 -5.86 2.17 -9.19
CA LEU A 85 -6.34 0.82 -8.94
C LEU A 85 -5.19 -0.15 -8.63
N TRP A 86 -4.08 -0.04 -9.34
CA TRP A 86 -2.92 -0.90 -9.13
C TRP A 86 -2.29 -0.68 -7.76
N THR A 87 -2.04 0.57 -7.35
CA THR A 87 -1.54 0.88 -6.01
C THR A 87 -2.51 0.43 -4.92
N LEU A 88 -3.83 0.48 -5.17
CA LEU A 88 -4.83 -0.05 -4.24
C LEU A 88 -4.72 -1.58 -4.11
N LYS A 89 -4.59 -2.31 -5.22
CA LYS A 89 -4.42 -3.77 -5.21
C LYS A 89 -3.13 -4.19 -4.50
N GLU A 90 -2.02 -3.52 -4.81
CA GLU A 90 -0.73 -3.76 -4.16
C GLU A 90 -0.79 -3.44 -2.66
N ALA A 91 -1.38 -2.31 -2.26
CA ALA A 91 -1.53 -1.95 -0.86
C ALA A 91 -2.41 -2.96 -0.10
N LEU A 92 -3.51 -3.41 -0.69
CA LEU A 92 -4.37 -4.47 -0.13
C LEU A 92 -3.58 -5.77 0.04
N PHE A 93 -2.87 -6.21 -1.00
CA PHE A 93 -2.02 -7.41 -0.93
C PHE A 93 -0.97 -7.29 0.18
N LYS A 94 -0.30 -6.15 0.27
CA LYS A 94 0.75 -5.88 1.26
C LYS A 94 0.24 -5.85 2.71
N THR A 95 -1.07 -5.74 2.95
CA THR A 95 -1.61 -5.94 4.31
C THR A 95 -1.41 -7.36 4.83
N GLY A 96 -1.28 -8.34 3.94
CA GLY A 96 -1.26 -9.77 4.29
C GLY A 96 -2.62 -10.33 4.71
N LEU A 97 -3.72 -9.58 4.52
CA LEU A 97 -5.09 -10.01 4.86
C LEU A 97 -5.76 -10.84 3.76
N PHE A 98 -5.09 -11.03 2.63
CA PHE A 98 -5.57 -11.78 1.47
C PHE A 98 -4.58 -12.90 1.13
N PRO A 99 -4.43 -13.92 2.01
CA PRO A 99 -3.49 -15.01 1.78
C PRO A 99 -3.86 -15.75 0.49
N HIS A 100 -2.86 -16.18 -0.26
CA HIS A 100 -2.99 -16.96 -1.51
C HIS A 100 -3.55 -16.19 -2.71
N LEU A 101 -3.79 -14.89 -2.59
CA LEU A 101 -4.19 -14.04 -3.72
C LEU A 101 -3.03 -13.14 -4.14
N SER A 102 -2.77 -13.08 -5.45
CA SER A 102 -1.86 -12.09 -6.04
C SER A 102 -2.61 -10.77 -6.29
N PRO A 103 -1.93 -9.63 -6.38
CA PRO A 103 -2.60 -8.33 -6.56
C PRO A 103 -3.58 -8.29 -7.74
N HIS A 104 -3.23 -8.86 -8.89
CA HIS A 104 -4.10 -8.89 -10.08
C HIS A 104 -5.40 -9.69 -9.89
N LEU A 105 -5.46 -10.62 -8.91
CA LEU A 105 -6.65 -11.39 -8.58
C LEU A 105 -7.57 -10.69 -7.55
N LEU A 106 -7.11 -9.62 -6.93
CA LEU A 106 -7.93 -8.83 -6.02
C LEU A 106 -8.89 -7.94 -6.82
N ASP A 107 -10.20 -8.12 -6.67
CA ASP A 107 -11.19 -7.19 -7.19
C ASP A 107 -11.49 -6.12 -6.15
N THR A 108 -11.06 -4.90 -6.40
CA THR A 108 -11.16 -3.79 -5.43
C THR A 108 -12.61 -3.36 -5.20
N ILE A 109 -13.49 -3.59 -6.19
CA ILE A 109 -14.92 -3.27 -6.09
C ILE A 109 -15.61 -4.24 -5.14
N ASP A 110 -15.32 -5.54 -5.29
CA ASP A 110 -15.89 -6.57 -4.42
C ASP A 110 -15.32 -6.48 -2.99
N ILE A 111 -14.03 -6.24 -2.85
CA ILE A 111 -13.41 -6.04 -1.54
C ILE A 111 -14.05 -4.85 -0.81
N LYS A 112 -14.26 -3.73 -1.50
CA LYS A 112 -14.89 -2.54 -0.91
C LYS A 112 -16.32 -2.81 -0.44
N LYS A 113 -17.05 -3.73 -1.08
CA LYS A 113 -18.41 -4.11 -0.70
C LYS A 113 -18.44 -5.11 0.47
N THR A 114 -17.47 -6.02 0.53
CA THR A 114 -17.51 -7.19 1.43
C THR A 114 -16.65 -7.02 2.67
N ARG A 115 -15.67 -6.10 2.66
CA ARG A 115 -14.70 -5.89 3.73
C ARG A 115 -14.87 -4.50 4.38
N ALA A 116 -15.97 -4.34 5.11
CA ALA A 116 -16.25 -3.11 5.86
C ALA A 116 -15.21 -2.79 6.97
N ASP A 117 -14.40 -3.77 7.36
CA ASP A 117 -13.29 -3.62 8.29
C ASP A 117 -12.07 -2.91 7.71
N LEU A 118 -11.99 -2.81 6.38
CA LEU A 118 -10.88 -2.18 5.67
C LEU A 118 -11.16 -0.71 5.37
N SER A 119 -10.16 0.11 5.61
CA SER A 119 -10.11 1.50 5.18
C SER A 119 -9.01 1.70 4.15
N THR A 120 -9.24 2.59 3.20
CA THR A 120 -8.27 2.92 2.15
C THR A 120 -8.22 4.43 1.95
N GLN A 121 -7.04 4.94 1.65
CA GLN A 121 -6.85 6.34 1.28
C GLN A 121 -5.85 6.45 0.13
N LEU A 122 -6.26 7.14 -0.91
CA LEU A 122 -5.40 7.54 -2.02
C LEU A 122 -4.84 8.94 -1.76
N HIS A 123 -3.56 9.12 -2.03
CA HIS A 123 -2.87 10.39 -1.99
C HIS A 123 -1.92 10.49 -3.18
N TYR A 124 -1.60 11.71 -3.62
CA TYR A 124 -0.59 11.97 -4.65
C TYR A 124 0.58 12.71 -4.01
N LEU A 125 1.80 12.16 -4.10
CA LEU A 125 3.02 12.82 -3.64
C LEU A 125 3.42 13.99 -4.55
N ASP A 126 3.19 13.79 -5.84
CA ASP A 126 3.29 14.76 -6.91
C ASP A 126 2.35 14.33 -8.05
N GLN A 127 2.38 15.02 -9.20
CA GLN A 127 1.47 14.73 -10.31
C GLN A 127 1.60 13.32 -10.91
N ARG A 128 2.68 12.58 -10.59
CA ARG A 128 3.02 11.28 -11.19
C ARG A 128 3.10 10.13 -10.20
N HIS A 129 2.96 10.38 -8.91
CA HIS A 129 3.14 9.35 -7.89
C HIS A 129 1.90 9.20 -7.01
N PRO A 130 0.89 8.42 -7.46
CA PRO A 130 -0.19 7.98 -6.58
C PRO A 130 0.35 7.05 -5.51
N VAL A 131 -0.15 7.22 -4.30
CA VAL A 131 0.11 6.38 -3.14
C VAL A 131 -1.21 5.92 -2.58
N THR A 132 -1.36 4.63 -2.38
CA THR A 132 -2.50 4.08 -1.64
C THR A 132 -2.04 3.46 -0.34
N ILE A 133 -2.74 3.79 0.74
CA ILE A 133 -2.61 3.15 2.05
C ILE A 133 -3.90 2.40 2.37
N CYS A 134 -3.77 1.16 2.87
CA CYS A 134 -4.86 0.30 3.32
C CYS A 134 -4.58 -0.14 4.75
N TRP A 135 -5.63 -0.15 5.58
CA TRP A 135 -5.49 -0.63 6.96
C TRP A 135 -6.81 -1.21 7.48
N ASN A 136 -6.73 -2.03 8.53
CA ASN A 136 -7.88 -2.51 9.26
C ASN A 136 -7.75 -2.21 10.75
N ASN A 137 -8.86 -2.18 11.48
CA ASN A 137 -8.91 -2.02 12.95
C ASN A 137 -8.13 -0.83 13.52
N GLY A 138 -7.75 0.10 12.67
CA GLY A 138 -6.93 1.26 13.04
C GLY A 138 -7.75 2.54 13.25
N SER A 139 -7.03 3.63 13.45
CA SER A 139 -7.59 4.99 13.53
C SER A 139 -8.29 5.36 12.21
N THR A 140 -9.32 6.20 12.31
CA THR A 140 -9.95 6.81 11.14
C THR A 140 -9.12 7.96 10.54
N HIS A 141 -8.02 8.33 11.17
CA HIS A 141 -7.18 9.45 10.75
C HIS A 141 -5.79 8.97 10.33
N VAL A 142 -5.38 9.37 9.12
CA VAL A 142 -4.05 9.19 8.61
C VAL A 142 -3.30 10.52 8.71
N LYS A 143 -2.16 10.52 9.41
CA LYS A 143 -1.23 11.64 9.43
C LYS A 143 -0.13 11.38 8.39
N ILE A 144 0.01 12.28 7.43
CA ILE A 144 1.06 12.22 6.40
C ILE A 144 2.16 13.21 6.78
N THR A 145 3.42 12.76 6.72
CA THR A 145 4.60 13.60 6.97
C THR A 145 5.62 13.32 5.88
N THR A 146 6.10 14.37 5.24
CA THR A 146 7.18 14.28 4.25
C THR A 146 8.50 14.66 4.92
N LEU A 147 9.51 13.82 4.75
CA LEU A 147 10.87 14.03 5.24
C LEU A 147 11.84 14.04 4.07
N ASN A 148 12.81 14.94 4.10
CA ASN A 148 13.94 14.88 3.17
C ASN A 148 15.11 14.08 3.78
N LYS A 149 16.10 13.75 2.95
CA LYS A 149 17.25 12.93 3.36
C LYS A 149 17.99 13.52 4.60
N HIS A 150 18.12 14.83 4.70
CA HIS A 150 18.79 15.46 5.84
C HIS A 150 18.02 15.30 7.15
N GLN A 151 16.69 15.33 7.08
CA GLN A 151 15.82 15.13 8.25
C GLN A 151 15.81 13.68 8.75
N LEU A 152 16.07 12.71 7.85
CA LEU A 152 16.15 11.29 8.21
C LEU A 152 17.47 10.92 8.93
N LEU A 153 18.52 11.74 8.77
CA LEU A 153 19.87 11.46 9.29
C LEU A 153 20.16 12.19 10.62
N GLN A 154 19.24 12.96 11.15
CA GLN A 154 19.30 13.61 12.46
C GLN A 154 18.66 12.75 13.55
#